data_bcc65930ca045557845be68858fff735
#
_entry.id   bcc65930ca045557845be68858fff735
#
_cell.length_a   1.000
_cell.length_b   1.000
_cell.length_c   1.000
_cell.angle_alpha   90.00
_cell.angle_beta   90.00
_cell.angle_gamma   90.00
#
_symmetry.space_group_name_H-M   'P 1'
#
loop_
_entity.id
_entity.type
_entity.pdbx_description
1 polymer ?
#
loop_
_entity_poly.entity_id
_entity_poly.type
_entity_poly.pdbx_seq_one_letter_code
_entity_poly.pdbx_strand_id
1 'polypeptide(L)'
;MKRFLALGMAVAMVLCSLTGCDTSHKVNAAIQENISTLDNKLANLEVTVGDLYQEGIATDEMKDEVDDLQQELSEARDMFAATTDGEQDANISSKLIDLTSKADELEGQVQDALGGIGNVENYAKAMKKVTGELESAIKTAVDSGKMDKSKLTEFQNASSKLDAIVSNPDETTTNKAELLKIRKVLLPLHLRLVLVMKL
;
A
#
# COMPACT_ATOMS: atom_id res chain seq x y z
N MET A 1 6.63 4.45 -12.93
CA MET A 1 7.32 5.72 -12.68
C MET A 1 6.73 7.00 -13.33
N LYS A 2 5.82 6.94 -14.32
CA LYS A 2 5.32 8.18 -15.00
C LYS A 2 3.96 8.71 -14.50
N ARG A 3 3.27 8.04 -13.59
CA ARG A 3 1.95 8.47 -13.08
C ARG A 3 1.99 9.19 -11.73
N PHE A 4 3.06 9.06 -10.96
CA PHE A 4 3.23 9.71 -9.65
C PHE A 4 3.66 11.17 -9.72
N LEU A 5 4.25 11.61 -10.85
CA LEU A 5 4.61 13.02 -11.09
C LEU A 5 3.40 13.95 -11.35
N ALA A 6 2.24 13.38 -11.66
CA ALA A 6 1.06 14.17 -12.01
C ALA A 6 0.29 14.70 -10.78
N LEU A 7 0.31 14.01 -9.64
CA LEU A 7 -0.39 14.47 -8.43
C LEU A 7 0.40 15.55 -7.70
N GLY A 8 1.72 15.43 -7.62
CA GLY A 8 2.58 16.45 -7.00
C GLY A 8 2.59 17.80 -7.74
N MET A 9 2.37 17.79 -9.06
CA MET A 9 2.28 19.04 -9.83
C MET A 9 0.95 19.78 -9.67
N ALA A 10 -0.14 19.10 -9.33
CA ALA A 10 -1.44 19.76 -9.15
C ALA A 10 -1.45 20.66 -7.91
N VAL A 11 -0.79 20.26 -6.83
CA VAL A 11 -0.67 21.07 -5.59
C VAL A 11 0.24 22.28 -5.82
N ALA A 12 1.32 22.15 -6.59
CA ALA A 12 2.24 23.25 -6.88
C ALA A 12 1.64 24.34 -7.80
N MET A 13 0.71 23.98 -8.70
CA MET A 13 0.10 24.95 -9.63
C MET A 13 -0.95 25.86 -8.98
N VAL A 14 -1.58 25.44 -7.88
CA VAL A 14 -2.56 26.28 -7.17
C VAL A 14 -1.90 27.44 -6.42
N LEU A 15 -0.63 27.28 -6.01
CA LEU A 15 0.12 28.33 -5.30
C LEU A 15 0.66 29.47 -6.20
N CYS A 16 0.73 29.27 -7.52
CA CYS A 16 1.32 30.27 -8.44
C CYS A 16 0.32 31.26 -9.04
N SER A 17 -0.99 31.15 -8.80
CA SER A 17 -2.02 32.03 -9.41
C SER A 17 -2.52 33.15 -8.51
N LEU A 18 -1.82 33.48 -7.42
CA LEU A 18 -2.26 34.48 -6.42
C LEU A 18 -1.76 35.90 -6.68
N THR A 19 -2.12 36.49 -7.80
CA THR A 19 -1.96 37.94 -7.99
C THR A 19 -3.25 38.54 -8.52
N GLY A 20 -4.11 39.08 -7.62
CA GLY A 20 -5.26 39.87 -8.00
C GLY A 20 -6.45 39.81 -7.03
N CYS A 21 -7.03 40.94 -6.72
CA CYS A 21 -8.02 41.34 -5.72
C CYS A 21 -9.36 40.54 -5.59
N ASP A 22 -9.34 39.23 -5.57
CA ASP A 22 -10.49 38.38 -5.15
C ASP A 22 -9.95 37.11 -4.48
N THR A 23 -8.86 37.27 -3.73
CA THR A 23 -7.96 36.18 -3.36
C THR A 23 -8.44 35.39 -2.15
N SER A 24 -9.09 36.02 -1.18
CA SER A 24 -9.46 35.31 0.07
C SER A 24 -10.43 34.15 -0.13
N HIS A 25 -11.46 34.32 -0.94
CA HIS A 25 -12.42 33.24 -1.21
C HIS A 25 -11.82 32.07 -2.02
N LYS A 26 -10.90 32.36 -2.94
CA LYS A 26 -10.25 31.33 -3.76
C LYS A 26 -9.19 30.55 -2.97
N VAL A 27 -8.46 31.24 -2.09
CA VAL A 27 -7.47 30.61 -1.20
C VAL A 27 -8.18 29.69 -0.19
N ASN A 28 -9.26 30.18 0.43
CA ASN A 28 -10.05 29.39 1.36
C ASN A 28 -10.66 28.14 0.69
N ALA A 29 -11.15 28.24 -0.55
CA ALA A 29 -11.67 27.09 -1.29
C ALA A 29 -10.56 26.07 -1.60
N ALA A 30 -9.36 26.52 -1.99
CA ALA A 30 -8.22 25.65 -2.26
C ALA A 30 -7.69 24.95 -1.01
N ILE A 31 -7.62 25.65 0.13
CA ILE A 31 -7.24 25.06 1.42
C ILE A 31 -8.26 23.99 1.82
N GLN A 32 -9.55 24.29 1.71
CA GLN A 32 -10.61 23.33 2.04
C GLN A 32 -10.58 22.09 1.14
N GLU A 33 -10.31 22.24 -0.15
CA GLU A 33 -10.14 21.14 -1.10
C GLU A 33 -8.93 20.27 -0.73
N ASN A 34 -7.79 20.90 -0.38
CA ASN A 34 -6.60 20.18 0.04
C ASN A 34 -6.83 19.41 1.35
N ILE A 35 -7.50 20.01 2.33
CA ILE A 35 -7.90 19.34 3.59
C ILE A 35 -8.76 18.11 3.27
N SER A 36 -9.78 18.26 2.42
CA SER A 36 -10.67 17.15 2.05
C SER A 36 -9.94 16.04 1.30
N THR A 37 -9.02 16.40 0.40
CA THR A 37 -8.22 15.45 -0.36
C THR A 37 -7.29 14.64 0.55
N LEU A 38 -6.61 15.33 1.47
CA LEU A 38 -5.70 14.71 2.43
C LEU A 38 -6.46 13.83 3.43
N ASP A 39 -7.64 14.26 3.87
CA ASP A 39 -8.53 13.47 4.73
C ASP A 39 -8.91 12.13 4.09
N ASN A 40 -9.35 12.16 2.85
CA ASN A 40 -9.67 10.93 2.11
C ASN A 40 -8.44 10.03 1.93
N LYS A 41 -7.27 10.63 1.70
CA LYS A 41 -6.01 9.89 1.56
C LYS A 41 -5.63 9.20 2.88
N LEU A 42 -5.66 9.94 4.00
CA LEU A 42 -5.33 9.39 5.31
C LEU A 42 -6.33 8.32 5.77
N ALA A 43 -7.63 8.51 5.51
CA ALA A 43 -8.63 7.48 5.78
C ALA A 43 -8.35 6.18 5.00
N ASN A 44 -7.93 6.28 3.74
CA ASN A 44 -7.55 5.10 2.95
C ASN A 44 -6.26 4.45 3.47
N LEU A 45 -5.27 5.25 3.90
CA LEU A 45 -4.04 4.74 4.51
C LEU A 45 -4.32 4.05 5.83
N GLU A 46 -5.19 4.61 6.69
CA GLU A 46 -5.60 4.00 7.96
C GLU A 46 -6.17 2.59 7.74
N VAL A 47 -7.14 2.45 6.83
CA VAL A 47 -7.71 1.14 6.50
C VAL A 47 -6.64 0.20 5.96
N THR A 48 -5.81 0.68 5.02
CA THR A 48 -4.78 -0.16 4.38
C THR A 48 -3.71 -0.60 5.37
N VAL A 49 -3.19 0.31 6.19
CA VAL A 49 -2.18 0.01 7.22
C VAL A 49 -2.79 -0.89 8.30
N GLY A 50 -4.04 -0.64 8.71
CA GLY A 50 -4.76 -1.48 9.66
C GLY A 50 -4.89 -2.92 9.18
N ASP A 51 -5.30 -3.14 7.94
CA ASP A 51 -5.39 -4.46 7.32
C ASP A 51 -4.01 -5.14 7.26
N LEU A 52 -2.99 -4.42 6.81
CA LEU A 52 -1.61 -4.93 6.74
C LEU A 52 -1.02 -5.23 8.12
N TYR A 53 -1.37 -4.45 9.13
CA TYR A 53 -0.95 -4.67 10.51
C TYR A 53 -1.55 -5.96 11.08
N GLN A 54 -2.84 -6.20 10.89
CA GLN A 54 -3.49 -7.45 11.27
C GLN A 54 -2.86 -8.67 10.60
N GLU A 55 -2.35 -8.48 9.38
CA GLU A 55 -1.66 -9.50 8.61
C GLU A 55 -0.17 -9.67 8.99
N GLY A 56 0.35 -8.84 9.92
CA GLY A 56 1.74 -8.84 10.36
C GLY A 56 2.72 -8.35 9.27
N ILE A 57 2.28 -7.48 8.38
CA ILE A 57 3.05 -6.91 7.27
C ILE A 57 3.43 -5.47 7.57
N ALA A 58 2.49 -4.64 8.04
CA ALA A 58 2.79 -3.29 8.52
C ALA A 58 3.42 -3.34 9.92
N THR A 59 4.23 -2.34 10.23
CA THR A 59 4.91 -2.18 11.52
C THR A 59 4.11 -1.27 12.45
N ASP A 60 4.47 -1.26 13.74
CA ASP A 60 3.90 -0.33 14.72
C ASP A 60 4.16 1.12 14.29
N GLU A 61 5.37 1.40 13.77
CA GLU A 61 5.76 2.73 13.30
C GLU A 61 4.84 3.23 12.18
N MET A 62 4.48 2.37 11.22
CA MET A 62 3.57 2.76 10.12
C MET A 62 2.18 3.10 10.64
N LYS A 63 1.72 2.40 11.68
CA LYS A 63 0.43 2.65 12.31
C LYS A 63 0.45 3.97 13.09
N ASP A 64 1.47 4.16 13.91
CA ASP A 64 1.65 5.39 14.69
C ASP A 64 1.76 6.61 13.75
N GLU A 65 2.44 6.48 12.61
CA GLU A 65 2.57 7.53 11.61
C GLU A 65 1.21 7.93 10.99
N VAL A 66 0.30 6.98 10.76
CA VAL A 66 -1.08 7.29 10.32
C VAL A 66 -1.81 8.11 11.37
N ASP A 67 -1.75 7.68 12.63
CA ASP A 67 -2.43 8.34 13.75
C ASP A 67 -1.89 9.77 13.95
N ASP A 68 -0.56 9.96 13.87
CA ASP A 68 0.10 11.27 13.95
C ASP A 68 -0.33 12.20 12.80
N LEU A 69 -0.37 11.68 11.57
CA LEU A 69 -0.79 12.47 10.41
C LEU A 69 -2.26 12.90 10.49
N GLN A 70 -3.14 12.05 11.02
CA GLN A 70 -4.54 12.41 11.26
C GLN A 70 -4.68 13.49 12.33
N GLN A 71 -3.90 13.40 13.40
CA GLN A 71 -3.89 14.43 14.43
C GLN A 71 -3.39 15.77 13.86
N GLU A 72 -2.28 15.77 13.12
CA GLU A 72 -1.74 16.98 12.50
C GLU A 72 -2.72 17.60 11.48
N LEU A 73 -3.49 16.78 10.75
CA LEU A 73 -4.56 17.27 9.85
C LEU A 73 -5.72 17.89 10.63
N SER A 74 -6.10 17.30 11.78
CA SER A 74 -7.11 17.88 12.66
C SER A 74 -6.69 19.25 13.18
N GLU A 75 -5.44 19.41 13.59
CA GLU A 75 -4.89 20.70 13.99
C GLU A 75 -4.91 21.73 12.84
N ALA A 76 -4.57 21.31 11.61
CA ALA A 76 -4.63 22.19 10.46
C ALA A 76 -6.08 22.65 10.15
N ARG A 77 -7.07 21.79 10.35
CA ARG A 77 -8.50 22.13 10.26
C ARG A 77 -8.92 23.15 11.30
N ASP A 78 -8.50 22.95 12.55
CA ASP A 78 -8.83 23.86 13.65
C ASP A 78 -8.19 25.24 13.41
N MET A 79 -6.94 25.28 12.95
CA MET A 79 -6.29 26.52 12.53
C MET A 79 -7.07 27.20 11.40
N PHE A 80 -7.51 26.47 10.39
CA PHE A 80 -8.29 27.01 9.28
C PHE A 80 -9.66 27.55 9.74
N ALA A 81 -10.35 26.82 10.62
CA ALA A 81 -11.64 27.25 11.17
C ALA A 81 -11.54 28.50 12.05
N ALA A 82 -10.39 28.70 12.74
CA ALA A 82 -10.12 29.87 13.58
C ALA A 82 -9.62 31.09 12.81
N THR A 83 -9.22 30.92 11.55
CA THR A 83 -8.58 31.97 10.73
C THR A 83 -9.61 32.96 10.21
N THR A 84 -9.35 34.24 10.44
CA THR A 84 -10.16 35.35 9.95
C THR A 84 -9.39 36.27 8.95
N ASP A 85 -8.09 36.04 8.79
CA ASP A 85 -7.21 36.85 7.95
C ASP A 85 -6.22 35.98 7.14
N GLY A 86 -5.72 36.53 6.02
CA GLY A 86 -4.90 35.80 5.05
C GLY A 86 -3.44 35.53 5.47
N GLU A 87 -2.96 36.04 6.62
CA GLU A 87 -1.58 35.75 7.08
C GLU A 87 -1.44 34.30 7.56
N GLN A 88 -2.50 33.73 8.13
CA GLN A 88 -2.49 32.33 8.56
C GLN A 88 -2.68 31.34 7.41
N ASP A 89 -3.29 31.75 6.30
CA ASP A 89 -3.53 30.89 5.13
C ASP A 89 -2.22 30.34 4.54
N ALA A 90 -1.14 31.13 4.55
CA ALA A 90 0.18 30.69 4.09
C ALA A 90 0.77 29.60 5.00
N ASN A 91 0.60 29.73 6.32
CA ASN A 91 1.05 28.75 7.30
C ASN A 91 0.27 27.43 7.18
N ILE A 92 -1.07 27.52 7.02
CA ILE A 92 -1.93 26.35 6.84
C ILE A 92 -1.56 25.64 5.53
N SER A 93 -1.39 26.39 4.44
CA SER A 93 -0.98 25.83 3.16
C SER A 93 0.38 25.11 3.25
N SER A 94 1.34 25.70 3.95
CA SER A 94 2.66 25.07 4.17
C SER A 94 2.54 23.79 4.98
N LYS A 95 1.72 23.79 6.05
CA LYS A 95 1.46 22.59 6.86
C LYS A 95 0.79 21.48 6.03
N LEU A 96 -0.18 21.83 5.19
CA LEU A 96 -0.86 20.85 4.32
C LEU A 96 0.08 20.27 3.25
N ILE A 97 1.04 21.05 2.73
CA ILE A 97 2.06 20.53 1.82
C ILE A 97 2.97 19.52 2.52
N ASP A 98 3.43 19.85 3.72
CA ASP A 98 4.26 18.94 4.51
C ASP A 98 3.52 17.63 4.85
N LEU A 99 2.26 17.73 5.30
CA LEU A 99 1.41 16.59 5.56
C LEU A 99 1.18 15.72 4.31
N THR A 100 0.99 16.36 3.15
CA THR A 100 0.84 15.63 1.89
C THR A 100 2.11 14.85 1.56
N SER A 101 3.29 15.47 1.75
CA SER A 101 4.57 14.81 1.51
C SER A 101 4.79 13.61 2.42
N LYS A 102 4.48 13.74 3.72
CA LYS A 102 4.56 12.64 4.69
C LYS A 102 3.59 11.51 4.33
N ALA A 103 2.35 11.86 3.95
CA ALA A 103 1.36 10.87 3.53
C ALA A 103 1.75 10.16 2.22
N ASP A 104 2.44 10.83 1.29
CA ASP A 104 3.01 10.22 0.08
C ASP A 104 4.15 9.25 0.42
N GLU A 105 4.99 9.61 1.39
CA GLU A 105 6.08 8.74 1.87
C GLU A 105 5.54 7.48 2.55
N LEU A 106 4.55 7.62 3.42
CA LEU A 106 3.89 6.48 4.05
C LEU A 106 3.18 5.58 3.02
N GLU A 107 2.52 6.16 2.00
CA GLU A 107 1.96 5.39 0.89
C GLU A 107 3.05 4.61 0.15
N GLY A 108 4.23 5.20 -0.05
CA GLY A 108 5.42 4.53 -0.61
C GLY A 108 5.85 3.34 0.25
N GLN A 109 5.96 3.50 1.57
CA GLN A 109 6.29 2.42 2.51
C GLN A 109 5.24 1.29 2.45
N VAL A 110 3.95 1.63 2.37
CA VAL A 110 2.86 0.65 2.19
C VAL A 110 3.03 -0.14 0.89
N GLN A 111 3.35 0.54 -0.23
CA GLN A 111 3.58 -0.13 -1.51
C GLN A 111 4.81 -1.05 -1.48
N ASP A 112 5.87 -0.63 -0.81
CA ASP A 112 7.07 -1.44 -0.62
C ASP A 112 6.78 -2.66 0.27
N ALA A 113 6.01 -2.49 1.34
CA ALA A 113 5.55 -3.57 2.21
C ALA A 113 4.68 -4.59 1.43
N LEU A 114 3.86 -4.13 0.49
CA LEU A 114 3.09 -4.97 -0.43
C LEU A 114 3.95 -5.64 -1.52
N GLY A 115 5.27 -5.42 -1.53
CA GLY A 115 6.20 -6.09 -2.45
C GLY A 115 5.97 -5.78 -3.92
N GLY A 116 5.41 -4.63 -4.23
CA GLY A 116 5.17 -4.17 -5.59
C GLY A 116 4.05 -4.92 -6.34
N ILE A 117 3.10 -5.54 -5.64
CA ILE A 117 1.92 -6.16 -6.26
C ILE A 117 1.05 -5.05 -6.85
N GLY A 118 1.24 -4.77 -8.13
CA GLY A 118 0.51 -3.71 -8.83
C GLY A 118 -0.90 -4.13 -9.29
N ASN A 119 -1.06 -5.41 -9.67
CA ASN A 119 -2.33 -5.96 -10.14
C ASN A 119 -2.49 -7.39 -9.63
N VAL A 120 -3.52 -7.62 -8.81
CA VAL A 120 -3.80 -8.90 -8.15
C VAL A 120 -4.02 -10.01 -9.15
N GLU A 121 -4.84 -9.78 -10.17
CA GLU A 121 -5.19 -10.81 -11.16
C GLU A 121 -3.96 -11.31 -11.92
N ASN A 122 -3.15 -10.39 -12.46
CA ASN A 122 -1.95 -10.72 -13.21
C ASN A 122 -0.91 -11.42 -12.34
N TYR A 123 -0.73 -10.94 -11.10
CA TYR A 123 0.21 -11.51 -10.16
C TYR A 123 -0.21 -12.92 -9.72
N ALA A 124 -1.49 -13.11 -9.38
CA ALA A 124 -2.05 -14.40 -9.01
C ALA A 124 -1.96 -15.44 -10.16
N LYS A 125 -2.27 -15.03 -11.39
CA LYS A 125 -2.12 -15.90 -12.57
C LYS A 125 -0.68 -16.31 -12.82
N ALA A 126 0.28 -15.39 -12.66
CA ALA A 126 1.70 -15.70 -12.80
C ALA A 126 2.16 -16.69 -11.73
N MET A 127 1.75 -16.47 -10.47
CA MET A 127 2.04 -17.41 -9.38
C MET A 127 1.39 -18.79 -9.62
N LYS A 128 0.15 -18.83 -10.11
CA LYS A 128 -0.54 -20.09 -10.42
C LYS A 128 0.19 -20.93 -11.47
N LYS A 129 0.78 -20.30 -12.46
CA LYS A 129 1.62 -20.99 -13.43
C LYS A 129 2.82 -21.66 -12.75
N VAL A 130 3.52 -20.93 -11.88
CA VAL A 130 4.68 -21.46 -11.12
C VAL A 130 4.26 -22.59 -10.19
N THR A 131 3.11 -22.48 -9.51
CA THR A 131 2.62 -23.55 -8.60
C THR A 131 2.30 -24.83 -9.37
N GLY A 132 1.73 -24.73 -10.57
CA GLY A 132 1.46 -25.90 -11.41
C GLY A 132 2.72 -26.70 -11.77
N GLU A 133 3.83 -25.99 -12.01
CA GLU A 133 5.13 -26.63 -12.30
C GLU A 133 5.78 -27.24 -11.05
N LEU A 134 5.56 -26.65 -9.88
CA LEU A 134 6.14 -27.08 -8.61
C LEU A 134 5.47 -28.31 -7.99
N GLU A 135 4.16 -28.49 -8.18
CA GLU A 135 3.39 -29.51 -7.49
C GLU A 135 3.94 -30.93 -7.73
N SER A 136 4.19 -31.29 -8.98
CA SER A 136 4.75 -32.57 -9.35
C SER A 136 6.14 -32.80 -8.77
N ALA A 137 6.97 -31.76 -8.80
CA ALA A 137 8.34 -31.82 -8.28
C ALA A 137 8.38 -31.97 -6.76
N ILE A 138 7.52 -31.25 -6.02
CA ILE A 138 7.40 -31.38 -4.56
C ILE A 138 6.95 -32.79 -4.19
N LYS A 139 5.91 -33.31 -4.86
CA LYS A 139 5.42 -34.67 -4.63
C LYS A 139 6.51 -35.72 -4.85
N THR A 140 7.24 -35.63 -5.95
CA THR A 140 8.38 -36.53 -6.24
C THR A 140 9.46 -36.45 -5.17
N ALA A 141 9.79 -35.24 -4.69
CA ALA A 141 10.80 -35.05 -3.64
C ALA A 141 10.35 -35.63 -2.29
N VAL A 142 9.06 -35.55 -1.95
CA VAL A 142 8.48 -36.15 -0.75
C VAL A 142 8.45 -37.67 -0.87
N ASP A 143 7.98 -38.21 -1.99
CA ASP A 143 7.88 -39.65 -2.22
C ASP A 143 9.27 -40.34 -2.22
N SER A 144 10.30 -39.62 -2.64
CA SER A 144 11.70 -40.08 -2.59
C SER A 144 12.40 -39.86 -1.24
N GLY A 145 11.70 -39.30 -0.25
CA GLY A 145 12.28 -39.01 1.08
C GLY A 145 13.25 -37.82 1.10
N LYS A 146 13.38 -37.09 0.01
CA LYS A 146 14.26 -35.90 -0.10
C LYS A 146 13.64 -34.62 0.49
N MET A 147 12.31 -34.63 0.75
CA MET A 147 11.56 -33.53 1.33
C MET A 147 10.56 -34.03 2.37
N ASP A 148 10.36 -33.30 3.46
CA ASP A 148 9.40 -33.63 4.49
C ASP A 148 7.95 -33.49 3.98
N LYS A 149 7.08 -34.41 4.39
CA LYS A 149 5.66 -34.43 4.00
C LYS A 149 4.90 -33.16 4.42
N SER A 150 5.33 -32.51 5.50
CA SER A 150 4.76 -31.22 5.94
C SER A 150 4.85 -30.16 4.86
N LYS A 151 5.90 -30.18 4.04
CA LYS A 151 6.11 -29.23 2.96
C LYS A 151 5.13 -29.39 1.80
N LEU A 152 4.68 -30.61 1.54
CA LEU A 152 3.58 -30.85 0.60
C LEU A 152 2.27 -30.26 1.13
N THR A 153 2.00 -30.39 2.42
CA THR A 153 0.80 -29.80 3.05
C THR A 153 0.85 -28.26 3.03
N GLU A 154 2.01 -27.67 3.36
CA GLU A 154 2.20 -26.22 3.26
C GLU A 154 1.95 -25.71 1.83
N PHE A 155 2.50 -26.41 0.85
CA PHE A 155 2.31 -26.09 -0.58
C PHE A 155 0.82 -26.19 -0.97
N GLN A 156 0.13 -27.29 -0.62
CA GLN A 156 -1.27 -27.49 -0.96
C GLN A 156 -2.17 -26.41 -0.36
N ASN A 157 -1.91 -26.01 0.89
CA ASN A 157 -2.63 -24.91 1.54
C ASN A 157 -2.40 -23.58 0.81
N ALA A 158 -1.15 -23.26 0.46
CA ALA A 158 -0.83 -22.06 -0.30
C ALA A 158 -1.46 -22.07 -1.70
N SER A 159 -1.44 -23.22 -2.39
CA SER A 159 -2.07 -23.37 -3.71
C SER A 159 -3.59 -23.19 -3.65
N SER A 160 -4.27 -23.75 -2.64
CA SER A 160 -5.72 -23.61 -2.47
C SER A 160 -6.13 -22.14 -2.22
N LYS A 161 -5.37 -21.42 -1.44
CA LYS A 161 -5.58 -19.97 -1.20
C LYS A 161 -5.36 -19.16 -2.48
N LEU A 162 -4.31 -19.49 -3.23
CA LEU A 162 -4.05 -18.87 -4.53
C LEU A 162 -5.20 -19.12 -5.51
N ASP A 163 -5.78 -20.32 -5.53
CA ASP A 163 -6.94 -20.65 -6.38
C ASP A 163 -8.16 -19.81 -6.02
N ALA A 164 -8.39 -19.53 -4.75
CA ALA A 164 -9.46 -18.65 -4.31
C ALA A 164 -9.27 -17.22 -4.84
N ILE A 165 -8.05 -16.68 -4.79
CA ILE A 165 -7.73 -15.36 -5.32
C ILE A 165 -7.85 -15.32 -6.85
N VAL A 166 -7.36 -16.35 -7.55
CA VAL A 166 -7.50 -16.44 -9.03
C VAL A 166 -8.96 -16.47 -9.45
N SER A 167 -9.82 -17.09 -8.64
CA SER A 167 -11.27 -17.19 -8.91
C SER A 167 -12.02 -15.89 -8.63
N ASN A 168 -11.52 -15.07 -7.70
CA ASN A 168 -12.08 -13.76 -7.35
C ASN A 168 -10.96 -12.74 -7.13
N PRO A 169 -10.36 -12.20 -8.20
CA PRO A 169 -9.14 -11.39 -8.13
C PRO A 169 -9.45 -9.91 -7.81
N ASP A 170 -10.14 -9.63 -6.70
CA ASP A 170 -10.41 -8.27 -6.26
C ASP A 170 -9.09 -7.55 -5.90
N GLU A 171 -8.96 -6.29 -6.29
CA GLU A 171 -7.82 -5.42 -6.00
C GLU A 171 -7.86 -4.91 -4.53
N THR A 172 -8.05 -5.81 -3.59
CA THR A 172 -8.11 -5.51 -2.16
C THR A 172 -6.74 -5.65 -1.51
N THR A 173 -6.49 -4.88 -0.46
CA THR A 173 -5.31 -5.02 0.40
C THR A 173 -5.19 -6.44 0.95
N THR A 174 -6.30 -7.04 1.34
CA THR A 174 -6.36 -8.43 1.85
C THR A 174 -5.84 -9.43 0.82
N ASN A 175 -6.27 -9.34 -0.45
CA ASN A 175 -5.76 -10.21 -1.51
C ASN A 175 -4.28 -9.98 -1.78
N LYS A 176 -3.81 -8.73 -1.77
CA LYS A 176 -2.39 -8.40 -1.91
C LYS A 176 -1.55 -8.98 -0.78
N ALA A 177 -2.01 -8.83 0.47
CA ALA A 177 -1.36 -9.39 1.64
C ALA A 177 -1.30 -10.92 1.61
N GLU A 178 -2.39 -11.58 1.22
CA GLU A 178 -2.43 -13.04 1.09
C GLU A 178 -1.49 -13.54 -0.03
N LEU A 179 -1.39 -12.85 -1.16
CA LEU A 179 -0.42 -13.16 -2.22
C LEU A 179 1.03 -13.08 -1.71
N LEU A 180 1.35 -12.11 -0.85
CA LEU A 180 2.67 -12.03 -0.22
C LEU A 180 2.94 -13.23 0.70
N LYS A 181 1.95 -13.64 1.50
CA LYS A 181 2.09 -14.83 2.37
C LYS A 181 2.30 -16.10 1.54
N ILE A 182 1.54 -16.28 0.47
CA ILE A 182 1.69 -17.38 -0.46
C ILE A 182 3.10 -17.37 -1.07
N ARG A 183 3.59 -16.21 -1.52
CA ARG A 183 4.95 -16.04 -2.04
C ARG A 183 6.02 -16.45 -1.01
N LYS A 184 5.85 -16.06 0.26
CA LYS A 184 6.78 -16.43 1.35
C LYS A 184 6.84 -17.94 1.58
N VAL A 185 5.79 -18.69 1.28
CA VAL A 185 5.76 -20.16 1.34
C VAL A 185 6.38 -20.77 0.07
N LEU A 186 5.96 -20.31 -1.10
CA LEU A 186 6.35 -20.92 -2.37
C LEU A 186 7.82 -20.69 -2.75
N LEU A 187 8.38 -19.51 -2.46
CA LEU A 187 9.75 -19.17 -2.85
C LEU A 187 10.81 -20.08 -2.19
N PRO A 188 10.77 -20.32 -0.87
CA PRO A 188 11.70 -21.26 -0.23
C PRO A 188 11.54 -22.71 -0.74
N LEU A 189 10.30 -23.15 -1.05
CA LEU A 189 10.05 -24.47 -1.61
C LEU A 189 10.66 -24.62 -3.00
N HIS A 190 10.50 -23.63 -3.85
CA HIS A 190 11.12 -23.59 -5.17
C HIS A 190 12.65 -23.67 -5.09
N LEU A 191 13.27 -22.84 -4.24
CA LEU A 191 14.72 -22.83 -4.04
C LEU A 191 15.24 -24.18 -3.51
N ARG A 192 14.51 -24.81 -2.57
CA ARG A 192 14.86 -26.14 -2.07
C ARG A 192 14.81 -27.21 -3.16
N LEU A 193 13.76 -27.20 -3.99
CA LEU A 193 13.66 -28.14 -5.11
C LEU A 193 14.82 -28.02 -6.09
N VAL A 194 15.20 -26.81 -6.45
CA VAL A 194 16.35 -26.57 -7.33
C VAL A 194 17.64 -27.17 -6.74
N LEU A 195 17.83 -27.09 -5.42
CA LEU A 195 18.98 -27.66 -4.73
C LEU A 195 18.91 -29.19 -4.68
N VAL A 196 17.74 -29.76 -4.36
CA VAL A 196 17.51 -31.20 -4.20
C VAL A 196 17.56 -31.96 -5.54
N MET A 197 17.16 -31.32 -6.64
CA MET A 197 17.18 -31.93 -7.97
C MET A 197 18.54 -31.83 -8.69
N LYS A 198 19.47 -31.05 -8.15
CA LYS A 198 20.86 -30.97 -8.66
C LYS A 198 21.81 -31.97 -8.00
N LEU A 199 21.35 -32.67 -6.97
CA LEU A 199 22.04 -33.77 -6.27
C LEU A 199 21.45 -35.13 -6.65
#